data_02b6f542d9b6ecc96032dcbccd4362cc
#
_entry.id   02b6f542d9b6ecc96032dcbccd4362cc
#
_cell.length_a   1.000
_cell.length_b   1.000
_cell.length_c   1.000
_cell.angle_alpha   90.00
_cell.angle_beta   90.00
_cell.angle_gamma   90.00
#
_symmetry.space_group_name_H-M   'P 1'
#
loop_
_entity.id
_entity.type
_entity.pdbx_description
1 polymer ?
#
loop_
_entity_poly.entity_id
_entity_poly.type
_entity_poly.pdbx_seq_one_letter_code
_entity_poly.pdbx_strand_id
1 'polypeptide(L)'
;MSWTWFTTEADGPGAAAVSGERGYLREVGNLVFHLSIIVVLVGFAMGSLFGYKGGVIVLVGNGFSNNLTQYDDFVPGSAFSADEMEPFSFKVEDFEVEWLTEGRARGQARNFVAQLRYREEPNAPEQDYDLRVNHPLQIGDSEVFLVGHGYAPVITVRDARGEVVASGP
;
A
#
# COMPACT_ATOMS: atom_id res chain seq x y z
N MET A 1 -20.01 -13.52 -41.26
CA MET A 1 -20.10 -12.13 -41.72
C MET A 1 -18.82 -11.81 -42.49
N SER A 2 -18.94 -11.79 -43.85
CA SER A 2 -17.81 -11.49 -44.74
C SER A 2 -17.77 -9.99 -44.99
N TRP A 3 -16.65 -9.41 -44.66
CA TRP A 3 -16.38 -7.99 -44.94
C TRP A 3 -15.52 -7.91 -46.18
N THR A 4 -16.02 -7.25 -47.20
CA THR A 4 -15.30 -6.98 -48.46
C THR A 4 -14.60 -5.64 -48.36
N TRP A 5 -13.33 -5.64 -48.75
CA TRP A 5 -12.50 -4.45 -48.94
C TRP A 5 -12.58 -4.00 -50.37
N PHE A 6 -12.68 -2.71 -50.60
CA PHE A 6 -12.49 -2.12 -51.89
C PHE A 6 -11.42 -1.03 -51.79
N THR A 7 -10.30 -1.26 -52.41
CA THR A 7 -9.36 -0.20 -52.81
C THR A 7 -9.43 -0.11 -54.32
N THR A 8 -9.85 1.02 -54.84
CA THR A 8 -9.70 1.34 -56.26
C THR A 8 -8.76 2.53 -56.35
N GLU A 9 -7.57 2.30 -56.87
CA GLU A 9 -6.73 3.38 -57.40
C GLU A 9 -7.14 3.57 -58.86
N ALA A 10 -7.57 4.78 -59.18
CA ALA A 10 -7.78 5.19 -60.55
C ALA A 10 -6.67 6.15 -60.97
N ASP A 11 -5.82 5.72 -61.89
CA ASP A 11 -4.79 6.58 -62.50
C ASP A 11 -5.43 7.45 -63.55
N GLY A 12 -5.53 8.75 -63.32
CA GLY A 12 -6.00 9.71 -64.32
C GLY A 12 -6.49 11.03 -63.73
N PRO A 13 -6.64 12.10 -64.54
CA PRO A 13 -7.20 13.36 -64.08
C PRO A 13 -8.68 13.18 -63.72
N GLY A 14 -8.99 13.18 -62.43
CA GLY A 14 -10.31 12.89 -61.84
C GLY A 14 -10.34 11.63 -61.00
N ALA A 15 -9.21 11.02 -60.68
CA ALA A 15 -9.12 9.87 -59.82
C ALA A 15 -9.73 10.14 -58.43
N ALA A 16 -10.74 9.36 -58.06
CA ALA A 16 -11.32 9.36 -56.73
C ALA A 16 -10.67 8.22 -55.92
N ALA A 17 -9.97 8.57 -54.84
CA ALA A 17 -9.48 7.57 -53.90
C ALA A 17 -10.63 7.19 -52.93
N VAL A 18 -10.94 5.89 -52.85
CA VAL A 18 -11.87 5.34 -51.88
C VAL A 18 -11.05 4.56 -50.88
N SER A 19 -11.04 5.02 -49.64
CA SER A 19 -10.41 4.31 -48.54
C SER A 19 -11.49 3.58 -47.73
N GLY A 20 -11.26 2.30 -47.47
CA GLY A 20 -12.13 1.47 -46.62
C GLY A 20 -11.39 0.94 -45.43
N GLU A 21 -11.98 1.03 -44.26
CA GLU A 21 -11.38 0.57 -43.02
C GLU A 21 -12.16 -0.61 -42.43
N ARG A 22 -11.42 -1.60 -41.92
CA ARG A 22 -11.98 -2.79 -41.29
C ARG A 22 -11.48 -2.90 -39.86
N GLY A 23 -12.38 -3.20 -38.91
CA GLY A 23 -12.02 -3.54 -37.55
C GLY A 23 -12.27 -2.43 -36.55
N TYR A 24 -13.36 -1.72 -36.66
CA TYR A 24 -13.78 -0.69 -35.69
C TYR A 24 -13.70 -1.14 -34.23
N LEU A 25 -13.97 -2.43 -33.93
CA LEU A 25 -13.82 -2.96 -32.57
C LEU A 25 -12.36 -2.96 -32.09
N ARG A 26 -11.42 -3.12 -33.03
CA ARG A 26 -9.99 -3.03 -32.69
C ARG A 26 -9.59 -1.59 -32.41
N GLU A 27 -10.11 -0.64 -33.19
CA GLU A 27 -9.86 0.79 -32.96
C GLU A 27 -10.49 1.27 -31.65
N VAL A 28 -11.73 0.84 -31.37
CA VAL A 28 -12.39 1.10 -30.08
C VAL A 28 -11.59 0.50 -28.93
N GLY A 29 -11.13 -0.76 -29.06
CA GLY A 29 -10.28 -1.41 -28.07
C GLY A 29 -8.97 -0.66 -27.82
N ASN A 30 -8.32 -0.20 -28.89
CA ASN A 30 -7.11 0.60 -28.80
C ASN A 30 -7.37 1.95 -28.11
N LEU A 31 -8.46 2.62 -28.44
CA LEU A 31 -8.85 3.88 -27.80
C LEU A 31 -9.14 3.70 -26.31
N VAL A 32 -9.91 2.68 -25.94
CA VAL A 32 -10.22 2.34 -24.55
C VAL A 32 -8.95 2.02 -23.78
N PHE A 33 -8.03 1.28 -24.37
CA PHE A 33 -6.73 0.96 -23.76
C PHE A 33 -5.93 2.23 -23.46
N HIS A 34 -5.78 3.15 -24.43
CA HIS A 34 -5.05 4.40 -24.20
C HIS A 34 -5.76 5.31 -23.18
N LEU A 35 -7.08 5.38 -23.24
CA LEU A 35 -7.86 6.14 -22.25
C LEU A 35 -7.67 5.57 -20.84
N SER A 36 -7.66 4.25 -20.69
CA SER A 36 -7.43 3.60 -19.38
C SER A 36 -6.05 3.91 -18.81
N ILE A 37 -5.02 3.98 -19.66
CA ILE A 37 -3.68 4.41 -19.24
C ILE A 37 -3.72 5.84 -18.69
N ILE A 38 -4.40 6.75 -19.37
CA ILE A 38 -4.53 8.14 -18.91
C ILE A 38 -5.23 8.20 -17.57
N VAL A 39 -6.32 7.46 -17.39
CA VAL A 39 -7.06 7.42 -16.13
C VAL A 39 -6.17 6.89 -14.98
N VAL A 40 -5.40 5.82 -15.23
CA VAL A 40 -4.44 5.29 -14.25
C VAL A 40 -3.37 6.31 -13.90
N LEU A 41 -2.80 7.01 -14.90
CA LEU A 41 -1.80 8.04 -14.66
C LEU A 41 -2.36 9.22 -13.85
N VAL A 42 -3.58 9.66 -14.13
CA VAL A 42 -4.27 10.70 -13.36
C VAL A 42 -4.48 10.24 -11.91
N GLY A 43 -4.99 9.02 -11.71
CA GLY A 43 -5.16 8.46 -10.36
C GLY A 43 -3.84 8.39 -9.59
N PHE A 44 -2.77 7.94 -10.23
CA PHE A 44 -1.45 7.90 -9.63
C PHE A 44 -0.92 9.31 -9.29
N ALA A 45 -1.13 10.28 -10.18
CA ALA A 45 -0.74 11.67 -9.95
C ALA A 45 -1.52 12.28 -8.76
N MET A 46 -2.82 12.03 -8.66
CA MET A 46 -3.63 12.48 -7.53
C MET A 46 -3.14 11.88 -6.20
N GLY A 47 -2.91 10.57 -6.15
CA GLY A 47 -2.36 9.93 -4.95
C GLY A 47 -0.98 10.46 -4.55
N SER A 48 -0.13 10.79 -5.53
CA SER A 48 1.18 11.38 -5.27
C SER A 48 1.13 12.83 -4.83
N LEU A 49 0.12 13.60 -5.24
CA LEU A 49 -0.02 15.01 -4.89
C LEU A 49 -0.67 15.19 -3.51
N PHE A 50 -1.73 14.48 -3.21
CA PHE A 50 -2.57 14.68 -2.03
C PHE A 50 -2.31 13.65 -0.93
N GLY A 51 -1.85 12.43 -1.30
CA GLY A 51 -1.57 11.38 -0.34
C GLY A 51 -0.30 11.59 0.48
N TYR A 52 -0.06 10.72 1.42
CA TYR A 52 1.19 10.63 2.17
C TYR A 52 1.61 9.17 2.35
N LYS A 53 2.87 8.97 2.70
CA LYS A 53 3.43 7.69 3.12
C LYS A 53 4.21 7.90 4.39
N GLY A 54 4.00 7.04 5.38
CA GLY A 54 4.71 7.08 6.63
C GLY A 54 5.20 5.71 7.06
N GLY A 55 6.36 5.64 7.66
CA GLY A 55 6.93 4.45 8.27
C GLY A 55 7.09 4.66 9.76
N VAL A 56 6.80 3.62 10.55
CA VAL A 56 6.96 3.63 12.02
C VAL A 56 7.37 2.26 12.51
N ILE A 57 8.25 2.22 13.50
CA ILE A 57 8.62 1.00 14.21
C ILE A 57 7.84 0.96 15.54
N VAL A 58 6.91 0.02 15.63
CA VAL A 58 6.09 -0.15 16.84
C VAL A 58 6.49 -1.43 17.55
N LEU A 59 6.86 -1.32 18.83
CA LEU A 59 7.17 -2.48 19.68
C LEU A 59 5.88 -3.15 20.13
N VAL A 60 5.93 -4.47 20.34
CA VAL A 60 4.83 -5.21 20.96
C VAL A 60 4.50 -4.59 22.32
N GLY A 61 3.22 -4.35 22.59
CA GLY A 61 2.73 -3.65 23.76
C GLY A 61 2.62 -2.13 23.60
N ASN A 62 3.23 -1.53 22.58
CA ASN A 62 3.14 -0.10 22.30
C ASN A 62 2.06 0.21 21.26
N GLY A 63 1.66 1.48 21.22
CA GLY A 63 0.67 1.98 20.30
C GLY A 63 1.24 3.01 19.33
N PHE A 64 0.44 3.30 18.33
CA PHE A 64 0.65 4.34 17.34
C PHE A 64 -0.64 5.15 17.17
N SER A 65 -0.51 6.44 17.00
CA SER A 65 -1.62 7.32 16.61
C SER A 65 -1.22 8.07 15.34
N ASN A 66 -2.15 8.16 14.39
CA ASN A 66 -1.88 8.80 13.10
C ASN A 66 -1.72 10.32 13.23
N ASN A 67 -0.54 10.73 13.63
CA ASN A 67 -0.13 12.14 13.66
C ASN A 67 1.35 12.28 13.27
N LEU A 68 1.73 13.45 12.78
CA LEU A 68 3.06 13.69 12.20
C LEU A 68 4.23 13.38 13.14
N THR A 69 4.03 13.46 14.46
CA THR A 69 5.10 13.28 15.45
C THR A 69 5.38 11.82 15.78
N GLN A 70 4.54 10.91 15.32
CA GLN A 70 4.65 9.48 15.60
C GLN A 70 5.41 8.70 14.52
N TYR A 71 5.61 9.31 13.36
CA TYR A 71 6.31 8.67 12.25
C TYR A 71 7.83 8.79 12.39
N ASP A 72 8.54 7.69 12.14
CA ASP A 72 10.00 7.66 12.01
C ASP A 72 10.45 8.20 10.64
N ASP A 73 9.65 7.94 9.61
CA ASP A 73 9.82 8.46 8.26
C ASP A 73 8.46 8.92 7.71
N PHE A 74 8.42 10.10 7.11
CA PHE A 74 7.18 10.68 6.59
C PHE A 74 7.42 11.41 5.28
N VAL A 75 6.71 10.99 4.24
CA VAL A 75 6.81 11.55 2.88
C VAL A 75 5.43 12.03 2.44
N PRO A 76 5.13 13.32 2.61
CA PRO A 76 3.88 13.91 2.14
C PRO A 76 3.91 14.17 0.65
N GLY A 77 2.74 14.17 0.02
CA GLY A 77 2.53 14.75 -1.29
C GLY A 77 2.68 16.28 -1.26
N SER A 78 2.91 16.90 -2.42
CA SER A 78 3.15 18.34 -2.49
C SER A 78 1.93 19.22 -2.18
N ALA A 79 0.73 18.64 -2.24
CA ALA A 79 -0.54 19.30 -1.89
C ALA A 79 -1.18 18.67 -0.63
N PHE A 80 -0.43 17.88 0.12
CA PHE A 80 -0.88 17.26 1.35
C PHE A 80 -1.15 18.31 2.44
N SER A 81 -2.23 18.10 3.21
CA SER A 81 -2.55 18.85 4.41
C SER A 81 -2.64 17.93 5.63
N ALA A 82 -1.98 18.31 6.72
CA ALA A 82 -2.03 17.54 7.96
C ALA A 82 -3.42 17.48 8.60
N ASP A 83 -4.27 18.47 8.30
CA ASP A 83 -5.66 18.52 8.79
C ASP A 83 -6.56 17.46 8.15
N GLU A 84 -6.10 16.84 7.06
CA GLU A 84 -6.80 15.77 6.34
C GLU A 84 -6.40 14.37 6.83
N MET A 85 -5.48 14.27 7.80
CA MET A 85 -5.10 12.98 8.38
C MET A 85 -6.23 12.38 9.20
N GLU A 86 -6.56 11.13 8.91
CA GLU A 86 -7.54 10.37 9.70
C GLU A 86 -7.01 10.10 11.11
N PRO A 87 -7.81 10.39 12.17
CA PRO A 87 -7.33 10.34 13.55
C PRO A 87 -7.39 8.90 14.13
N PHE A 88 -6.96 7.90 13.38
CA PHE A 88 -6.94 6.53 13.86
C PHE A 88 -5.77 6.26 14.82
N SER A 89 -5.91 5.19 15.59
CA SER A 89 -4.85 4.67 16.43
C SER A 89 -4.90 3.15 16.48
N PHE A 90 -3.75 2.53 16.74
CA PHE A 90 -3.69 1.10 17.01
C PHE A 90 -2.61 0.79 18.04
N LYS A 91 -2.74 -0.37 18.66
CA LYS A 91 -1.76 -0.98 19.55
C LYS A 91 -1.38 -2.34 19.01
N VAL A 92 -0.11 -2.69 19.06
CA VAL A 92 0.38 -4.04 18.74
C VAL A 92 0.30 -4.87 20.01
N GLU A 93 -0.67 -5.77 20.08
CA GLU A 93 -0.86 -6.65 21.25
C GLU A 93 0.13 -7.81 21.24
N ASP A 94 0.34 -8.42 20.07
CA ASP A 94 1.29 -9.51 19.88
C ASP A 94 1.84 -9.55 18.46
N PHE A 95 2.95 -10.25 18.28
CA PHE A 95 3.58 -10.45 16.97
C PHE A 95 4.08 -11.88 16.81
N GLU A 96 3.47 -12.62 15.91
CA GLU A 96 3.78 -14.02 15.67
C GLU A 96 4.56 -14.21 14.38
N VAL A 97 5.56 -15.10 14.43
CA VAL A 97 6.32 -15.53 13.26
C VAL A 97 6.23 -17.04 13.12
N GLU A 98 5.70 -17.50 12.00
CA GLU A 98 5.69 -18.92 11.64
C GLU A 98 6.99 -19.26 10.89
N TRP A 99 7.74 -20.23 11.41
CA TRP A 99 9.00 -20.67 10.82
C TRP A 99 8.84 -22.01 10.12
N LEU A 100 9.48 -22.17 8.96
CA LEU A 100 9.56 -23.46 8.31
C LEU A 100 10.46 -24.41 9.12
N THR A 101 9.88 -25.52 9.56
CA THR A 101 10.56 -26.53 10.39
C THR A 101 11.21 -27.63 9.58
N GLU A 102 10.84 -27.79 8.30
CA GLU A 102 11.27 -28.89 7.44
C GLU A 102 11.72 -28.40 6.06
N GLY A 103 12.41 -29.27 5.32
CA GLY A 103 12.85 -29.02 3.94
C GLY A 103 14.09 -28.16 3.80
N ARG A 104 14.40 -27.75 2.56
CA ARG A 104 15.59 -26.94 2.22
C ARG A 104 15.53 -25.51 2.76
N ALA A 105 14.32 -25.03 3.03
CA ALA A 105 14.05 -23.67 3.53
C ALA A 105 13.84 -23.64 5.05
N ARG A 106 14.24 -24.69 5.78
CA ARG A 106 14.15 -24.74 7.24
C ARG A 106 14.80 -23.53 7.89
N GLY A 107 14.07 -22.90 8.82
CA GLY A 107 14.51 -21.67 9.51
C GLY A 107 14.19 -20.39 8.76
N GLN A 108 13.54 -20.45 7.60
CA GLN A 108 12.97 -19.25 6.97
C GLN A 108 11.61 -18.96 7.54
N ALA A 109 11.30 -17.68 7.71
CA ALA A 109 9.98 -17.23 8.09
C ALA A 109 9.00 -17.45 6.93
N ARG A 110 7.84 -18.01 7.25
CA ARG A 110 6.78 -18.31 6.29
C ARG A 110 5.65 -17.29 6.36
N ASN A 111 5.32 -16.88 7.56
CA ASN A 111 4.20 -15.99 7.81
C ASN A 111 4.52 -15.05 8.97
N PHE A 112 3.94 -13.86 8.91
CA PHE A 112 4.03 -12.84 9.94
C PHE A 112 2.63 -12.35 10.24
N VAL A 113 2.27 -12.28 11.52
CA VAL A 113 0.97 -11.76 11.98
C VAL A 113 1.24 -10.80 13.12
N ALA A 114 0.83 -9.54 12.95
CA ALA A 114 0.75 -8.57 14.03
C ALA A 114 -0.71 -8.49 14.50
N GLN A 115 -0.96 -8.86 15.73
CA GLN A 115 -2.28 -8.74 16.34
C GLN A 115 -2.46 -7.30 16.81
N LEU A 116 -3.35 -6.59 16.13
CA LEU A 116 -3.64 -5.19 16.42
C LEU A 116 -4.97 -5.05 17.15
N ARG A 117 -5.00 -4.08 18.06
CA ARG A 117 -6.23 -3.50 18.57
C ARG A 117 -6.28 -2.06 18.11
N TYR A 118 -7.28 -1.69 17.30
CA TYR A 118 -7.34 -0.39 16.65
C TYR A 118 -8.66 0.33 16.89
N ARG A 119 -8.62 1.63 16.66
CA ARG A 119 -9.79 2.53 16.63
C ARG A 119 -9.71 3.39 15.39
N GLU A 120 -10.81 3.54 14.71
CA GLU A 120 -10.93 4.40 13.53
C GLU A 120 -10.93 5.89 13.91
N GLU A 121 -11.51 6.20 15.09
CA GLU A 121 -11.56 7.53 15.66
C GLU A 121 -11.28 7.46 17.17
N PRO A 122 -10.89 8.57 17.84
CA PRO A 122 -10.55 8.59 19.25
C PRO A 122 -11.62 8.04 20.21
N ASN A 123 -12.89 8.15 19.85
CA ASN A 123 -14.03 7.69 20.63
C ASN A 123 -14.74 6.46 20.05
N ALA A 124 -14.22 5.90 18.96
CA ALA A 124 -14.75 4.68 18.37
C ALA A 124 -14.47 3.45 19.26
N PRO A 125 -15.30 2.40 19.17
CA PRO A 125 -15.01 1.14 19.84
C PRO A 125 -13.70 0.54 19.33
N GLU A 126 -13.00 -0.16 20.22
CA GLU A 126 -11.83 -0.95 19.84
C GLU A 126 -12.26 -2.15 19.01
N GLN A 127 -11.45 -2.45 17.99
CA GLN A 127 -11.61 -3.60 17.12
C GLN A 127 -10.28 -4.35 17.06
N ASP A 128 -10.36 -5.68 16.98
CA ASP A 128 -9.18 -6.52 16.81
C ASP A 128 -8.96 -6.80 15.33
N TYR A 129 -7.68 -6.82 14.90
CA TYR A 129 -7.30 -7.11 13.53
C TYR A 129 -5.96 -7.86 13.47
N ASP A 130 -5.90 -8.90 12.67
CA ASP A 130 -4.66 -9.63 12.36
C ASP A 130 -4.01 -9.03 11.12
N LEU A 131 -3.09 -8.12 11.31
CA LEU A 131 -2.33 -7.51 10.21
C LEU A 131 -1.28 -8.50 9.67
N ARG A 132 -1.36 -8.79 8.38
CA ARG A 132 -0.49 -9.75 7.69
C ARG A 132 0.10 -9.16 6.43
N VAL A 133 1.19 -9.76 5.95
CA VAL A 133 1.74 -9.42 4.63
C VAL A 133 0.67 -9.63 3.55
N ASN A 134 0.49 -8.66 2.67
CA ASN A 134 -0.55 -8.61 1.63
C ASN A 134 -2.01 -8.57 2.14
N HIS A 135 -2.22 -8.34 3.43
CA HIS A 135 -3.54 -8.11 4.03
C HIS A 135 -3.48 -6.85 4.90
N PRO A 136 -3.48 -5.66 4.28
CA PRO A 136 -3.43 -4.40 5.01
C PRO A 136 -4.70 -4.17 5.81
N LEU A 137 -4.59 -3.38 6.87
CA LEU A 137 -5.74 -2.85 7.59
C LEU A 137 -6.19 -1.56 6.90
N GLN A 138 -7.42 -1.55 6.39
CA GLN A 138 -8.05 -0.37 5.81
C GLN A 138 -8.76 0.41 6.91
N ILE A 139 -8.44 1.70 7.05
CA ILE A 139 -9.11 2.63 7.97
C ILE A 139 -9.43 3.90 7.18
N GLY A 140 -10.72 4.09 6.85
CA GLY A 140 -11.13 5.17 5.96
C GLY A 140 -10.40 5.11 4.62
N ASP A 141 -9.72 6.18 4.24
CA ASP A 141 -8.89 6.27 3.04
C ASP A 141 -7.42 5.87 3.28
N SER A 142 -7.06 5.51 4.50
CA SER A 142 -5.71 5.09 4.88
C SER A 142 -5.55 3.57 4.89
N GLU A 143 -4.37 3.09 4.53
CA GLU A 143 -4.01 1.67 4.58
C GLU A 143 -2.75 1.46 5.44
N VAL A 144 -2.84 0.56 6.41
CA VAL A 144 -1.73 0.15 7.27
C VAL A 144 -1.18 -1.18 6.81
N PHE A 145 0.10 -1.20 6.47
CA PHE A 145 0.79 -2.39 5.96
C PHE A 145 1.80 -2.94 6.96
N LEU A 146 1.90 -4.26 7.04
CA LEU A 146 3.03 -4.93 7.69
C LEU A 146 4.20 -5.01 6.71
N VAL A 147 5.19 -4.12 6.87
CA VAL A 147 6.33 -4.00 5.95
C VAL A 147 7.50 -4.90 6.38
N GLY A 148 7.68 -5.07 7.68
CA GLY A 148 8.80 -5.86 8.20
C GLY A 148 8.68 -6.15 9.70
N HIS A 149 9.67 -6.86 10.23
CA HIS A 149 9.80 -7.16 11.65
C HIS A 149 11.25 -7.04 12.09
N GLY A 150 11.45 -6.92 13.39
CA GLY A 150 12.76 -6.91 14.01
C GLY A 150 12.71 -7.44 15.44
N TYR A 151 13.85 -7.42 16.10
CA TYR A 151 13.98 -7.77 17.50
C TYR A 151 14.31 -6.53 18.31
N ALA A 152 13.64 -6.32 19.43
CA ALA A 152 13.94 -5.29 20.39
C ALA A 152 14.54 -5.95 21.65
N PRO A 153 15.87 -6.03 21.77
CA PRO A 153 16.50 -6.67 22.93
C PRO A 153 16.28 -5.80 24.18
N VAL A 154 15.70 -6.38 25.20
CA VAL A 154 15.57 -5.71 26.51
C VAL A 154 16.90 -5.77 27.22
N ILE A 155 17.53 -4.61 27.45
CA ILE A 155 18.80 -4.48 28.16
C ILE A 155 18.52 -4.02 29.59
N THR A 156 18.97 -4.81 30.55
CA THR A 156 18.89 -4.46 31.98
C THR A 156 20.27 -4.14 32.52
N VAL A 157 20.45 -2.91 33.00
CA VAL A 157 21.69 -2.45 33.66
C VAL A 157 21.50 -2.56 35.14
N ARG A 158 22.49 -3.18 35.82
CA ARG A 158 22.52 -3.31 37.29
C ARG A 158 23.75 -2.61 37.83
N ASP A 159 23.61 -2.03 39.01
CA ASP A 159 24.72 -1.44 39.76
C ASP A 159 25.62 -2.52 40.40
N ALA A 160 26.68 -2.08 41.08
CA ALA A 160 27.60 -2.98 41.79
C ALA A 160 26.93 -3.72 42.98
N ARG A 161 25.75 -3.31 43.41
CA ARG A 161 24.94 -3.95 44.47
C ARG A 161 23.92 -4.94 43.87
N GLY A 162 23.83 -5.02 42.54
CA GLY A 162 22.90 -5.88 41.82
C GLY A 162 21.51 -5.26 41.61
N GLU A 163 21.30 -4.01 42.00
CA GLU A 163 20.04 -3.31 41.82
C GLU A 163 19.88 -2.85 40.34
N VAL A 164 18.65 -2.94 39.81
CA VAL A 164 18.36 -2.51 38.46
C VAL A 164 18.34 -0.98 38.39
N VAL A 165 19.27 -0.41 37.64
CA VAL A 165 19.40 1.05 37.41
C VAL A 165 18.61 1.50 36.19
N ALA A 166 18.57 0.67 35.16
CA ALA A 166 17.79 0.90 33.93
C ALA A 166 17.38 -0.43 33.30
N SER A 167 16.22 -0.47 32.68
CA SER A 167 15.77 -1.60 31.87
C SER A 167 14.85 -1.10 30.80
N GLY A 168 15.11 -1.49 29.54
CA GLY A 168 14.28 -1.13 28.41
C GLY A 168 14.80 -1.74 27.12
N PRO A 169 13.95 -1.74 26.05
CA PRO A 169 14.35 -2.08 24.71
C PRO A 169 15.20 -0.98 24.09
#